data_8a1f5bd964332159be5ea70094419793
#
_entry.id   8a1f5bd964332159be5ea70094419793
#
_cell.length_a   1.000
_cell.length_b   1.000
_cell.length_c   1.000
_cell.angle_alpha   90.00
_cell.angle_beta   90.00
_cell.angle_gamma   90.00
#
_symmetry.space_group_name_H-M   'P 1'
#
loop_
_entity.id
_entity.type
_entity.pdbx_description
1 polymer ?
#
loop_
_entity_poly.entity_id
_entity_poly.type
_entity_poly.pdbx_seq_one_letter_code
_entity_poly.pdbx_strand_id
1 'polypeptide(L)'
;MNTSTRRSLMLAALALVIAVGLLLGFRQPAALVDTAEARHDVFRVTVEEEGRTRLADRYEVSAPVSGHLSRVRLEPGDTVERGDPLFIVHPMYAAPLDARSRAQAEAALGRAEAMLSASRSFVEAEEARADLARKELERVRPLVRAGHLSADLLDRAEAEARRADAALRSTRFAVDVARHERDNARATLAVTGGAEEASPLTVRAPLDATVLRRPRQSEGAVLAGEPVLVLGDLDSLEVEVDVLSRDAVRIRPGMPVALTRWGGEDDLAGIVRRVEPSGFTRVSALGVEEQRVWVLVDIDLEHALAAGLGDGYRVEAAFLLRDSDDVLQIPVSAVFRDAEGWATYMADNGRARLRRLSIGERSGLQAEVTEGLQPGERVVLHPGQDIHEGRRLRTR
;
A
#
# COMPACT_ATOMS: atom_id res chain seq x y z
N MET A 1 -7.80 91.41 27.52
CA MET A 1 -7.28 90.19 26.87
C MET A 1 -7.14 90.52 25.39
N ASN A 2 -5.87 90.67 24.95
CA ASN A 2 -5.53 91.13 23.60
C ASN A 2 -6.06 90.22 22.51
N THR A 3 -6.60 90.81 21.44
CA THR A 3 -7.14 90.08 20.26
C THR A 3 -6.12 89.10 19.60
N SER A 4 -4.81 89.36 19.76
CA SER A 4 -3.71 88.52 19.30
C SER A 4 -3.59 87.22 20.08
N THR A 5 -3.77 87.22 21.40
CA THR A 5 -3.72 86.06 22.29
C THR A 5 -4.92 85.11 22.03
N ARG A 6 -6.08 85.62 21.72
CA ARG A 6 -7.28 84.84 21.35
C ARG A 6 -7.08 84.12 19.99
N ARG A 7 -6.47 84.82 19.01
CA ARG A 7 -6.14 84.18 17.69
C ARG A 7 -5.10 83.11 17.81
N SER A 8 -4.07 83.26 18.61
CA SER A 8 -3.04 82.28 18.85
C SER A 8 -3.59 81.01 19.55
N LEU A 9 -4.49 81.20 20.54
CA LEU A 9 -5.19 80.12 21.23
C LEU A 9 -6.13 79.35 20.28
N MET A 10 -6.86 80.03 19.40
CA MET A 10 -7.68 79.31 18.38
C MET A 10 -6.87 78.58 17.38
N LEU A 11 -5.75 79.11 16.91
CA LEU A 11 -4.84 78.35 15.98
C LEU A 11 -4.20 77.19 16.66
N ALA A 12 -3.81 77.25 17.90
CA ALA A 12 -3.24 76.12 18.66
C ALA A 12 -4.31 75.06 18.90
N ALA A 13 -5.56 75.45 19.21
CA ALA A 13 -6.67 74.49 19.36
C ALA A 13 -7.00 73.79 18.02
N LEU A 14 -7.01 74.50 16.90
CA LEU A 14 -7.22 73.95 15.57
C LEU A 14 -6.09 73.03 15.20
N ALA A 15 -4.83 73.38 15.43
CA ALA A 15 -3.69 72.54 15.19
C ALA A 15 -3.73 71.24 16.03
N LEU A 16 -4.17 71.35 17.30
CA LEU A 16 -4.36 70.16 18.15
C LEU A 16 -5.46 69.20 17.62
N VAL A 17 -6.60 69.82 17.20
CA VAL A 17 -7.69 69.02 16.61
C VAL A 17 -7.27 68.31 15.32
N ILE A 18 -6.51 69.01 14.45
CA ILE A 18 -5.95 68.44 13.24
C ILE A 18 -4.95 67.34 13.59
N ALA A 19 -4.04 67.54 14.54
CA ALA A 19 -3.08 66.60 15.01
C ALA A 19 -3.76 65.34 15.60
N VAL A 20 -4.81 65.56 16.44
CA VAL A 20 -5.62 64.44 16.98
C VAL A 20 -6.39 63.70 15.86
N GLY A 21 -6.97 64.44 14.91
CA GLY A 21 -7.65 63.88 13.75
C GLY A 21 -6.72 63.04 12.86
N LEU A 22 -5.51 63.55 12.61
CA LEU A 22 -4.47 62.80 11.90
C LEU A 22 -4.02 61.55 12.68
N LEU A 23 -3.78 61.66 13.99
CA LEU A 23 -3.43 60.54 14.87
C LEU A 23 -4.53 59.46 14.91
N LEU A 24 -5.80 59.87 14.89
CA LEU A 24 -6.93 58.91 14.85
C LEU A 24 -7.17 58.36 13.45
N GLY A 25 -6.98 59.18 12.39
CA GLY A 25 -7.14 58.75 10.99
C GLY A 25 -6.06 57.79 10.50
N PHE A 26 -4.82 57.91 11.05
CA PHE A 26 -3.74 56.98 10.75
C PHE A 26 -3.78 55.69 11.59
N ARG A 27 -4.74 55.55 12.52
CA ARG A 27 -4.93 54.27 13.23
C ARG A 27 -5.51 53.23 12.28
N GLN A 28 -4.66 52.39 11.75
CA GLN A 28 -5.12 51.24 10.96
C GLN A 28 -6.11 50.41 11.80
N PRO A 29 -7.27 50.03 11.24
CA PRO A 29 -8.22 49.16 11.94
C PRO A 29 -7.54 47.80 12.27
N ALA A 30 -7.96 47.20 13.36
CA ALA A 30 -7.44 45.89 13.73
C ALA A 30 -7.75 44.86 12.63
N ALA A 31 -6.78 44.08 12.23
CA ALA A 31 -6.98 42.98 11.28
C ALA A 31 -7.78 41.91 11.97
N LEU A 32 -8.81 41.39 11.29
CA LEU A 32 -9.61 40.27 11.76
C LEU A 32 -8.88 38.99 11.38
N VAL A 33 -8.54 38.15 12.37
CA VAL A 33 -7.77 36.94 12.19
C VAL A 33 -8.38 35.77 12.94
N ASP A 34 -8.24 34.57 12.36
CA ASP A 34 -8.47 33.33 13.06
C ASP A 34 -7.18 32.90 13.75
N THR A 35 -7.30 32.29 14.92
CA THR A 35 -6.15 31.82 15.69
C THR A 35 -6.30 30.38 16.09
N ALA A 36 -5.19 29.66 16.20
CA ALA A 36 -5.12 28.34 16.81
C ALA A 36 -4.16 28.37 18.00
N GLU A 37 -4.39 27.49 18.93
CA GLU A 37 -3.54 27.27 20.09
C GLU A 37 -2.49 26.20 19.79
N ALA A 38 -1.24 26.49 20.13
CA ALA A 38 -0.18 25.49 20.11
C ALA A 38 -0.44 24.47 21.24
N ARG A 39 -0.65 23.22 20.88
CA ARG A 39 -1.00 22.18 21.85
C ARG A 39 -0.21 20.91 21.61
N HIS A 40 -0.02 20.16 22.64
CA HIS A 40 0.43 18.80 22.57
C HIS A 40 -0.74 17.91 22.17
N ASP A 41 -0.54 17.08 21.17
CA ASP A 41 -1.55 16.15 20.69
C ASP A 41 -0.86 14.98 19.98
N VAL A 42 -1.64 13.95 19.65
CA VAL A 42 -1.17 12.82 18.85
C VAL A 42 -0.71 13.31 17.47
N PHE A 43 0.47 12.91 17.08
CA PHE A 43 1.07 13.31 15.82
C PHE A 43 1.50 12.07 15.02
N ARG A 44 0.75 11.78 13.96
CA ARG A 44 1.00 10.65 13.09
C ARG A 44 1.51 11.13 11.74
N VAL A 45 2.66 10.63 11.35
CA VAL A 45 3.21 10.87 10.01
C VAL A 45 2.91 9.67 9.14
N THR A 46 2.13 9.88 8.11
CA THR A 46 1.74 8.83 7.17
C THR A 46 2.23 9.16 5.75
N VAL A 47 2.48 8.13 4.98
CA VAL A 47 2.55 8.19 3.51
C VAL A 47 1.31 7.51 2.98
N GLU A 48 0.50 8.24 2.22
CA GLU A 48 -0.74 7.75 1.65
C GLU A 48 -0.54 7.55 0.14
N GLU A 49 -0.81 6.34 -0.32
CA GLU A 49 -0.68 5.96 -1.73
C GLU A 49 -1.79 5.00 -2.13
N GLU A 50 -2.10 5.01 -3.42
CA GLU A 50 -3.09 4.11 -3.97
C GLU A 50 -2.51 2.71 -4.17
N GLY A 51 -3.29 1.69 -3.79
CA GLY A 51 -2.95 0.30 -3.99
C GLY A 51 -4.12 -0.49 -4.53
N ARG A 52 -3.87 -1.76 -4.74
CA ARG A 52 -4.90 -2.72 -5.12
C ARG A 52 -4.66 -4.04 -4.43
N THR A 53 -5.73 -4.74 -4.13
CA THR A 53 -5.65 -6.13 -3.73
C THR A 53 -5.15 -6.97 -4.88
N ARG A 54 -4.38 -7.99 -4.58
CA ARG A 54 -3.99 -9.03 -5.52
C ARG A 54 -3.87 -10.36 -4.79
N LEU A 55 -4.02 -11.42 -5.52
CA LEU A 55 -3.63 -12.74 -5.03
C LEU A 55 -2.15 -12.97 -5.32
N ALA A 56 -1.39 -13.36 -4.31
CA ALA A 56 0.02 -13.70 -4.49
C ALA A 56 0.17 -14.93 -5.39
N ASP A 57 -0.75 -15.89 -5.24
CA ASP A 57 -0.75 -17.15 -5.97
C ASP A 57 -1.91 -17.17 -6.97
N ARG A 58 -1.59 -16.82 -8.23
CA ARG A 58 -2.50 -16.96 -9.37
C ARG A 58 -2.01 -18.07 -10.29
N TYR A 59 -2.93 -18.86 -10.76
CA TYR A 59 -2.64 -19.92 -11.70
C TYR A 59 -3.47 -19.77 -12.97
N GLU A 60 -2.79 -19.58 -14.09
CA GLU A 60 -3.41 -19.52 -15.41
C GLU A 60 -3.47 -20.90 -16.02
N VAL A 61 -4.68 -21.45 -16.13
CA VAL A 61 -4.90 -22.77 -16.71
C VAL A 61 -5.11 -22.62 -18.19
N SER A 62 -4.14 -23.07 -18.96
CA SER A 62 -4.12 -23.00 -20.43
C SER A 62 -4.46 -24.36 -21.06
N ALA A 63 -4.89 -24.32 -22.32
CA ALA A 63 -5.11 -25.54 -23.11
C ALA A 63 -3.77 -26.26 -23.33
N PRO A 64 -3.63 -27.53 -22.92
CA PRO A 64 -2.36 -28.25 -23.04
C PRO A 64 -2.05 -28.68 -24.48
N VAL A 65 -3.07 -28.79 -25.32
CA VAL A 65 -2.96 -29.18 -26.73
C VAL A 65 -3.90 -28.34 -27.59
N SER A 66 -3.54 -28.18 -28.86
CA SER A 66 -4.47 -27.57 -29.84
C SER A 66 -5.60 -28.55 -30.15
N GLY A 67 -6.83 -28.04 -30.16
CA GLY A 67 -7.99 -28.88 -30.34
C GLY A 67 -9.29 -28.09 -30.27
N HIS A 68 -10.37 -28.85 -30.04
CA HIS A 68 -11.70 -28.29 -29.82
C HIS A 68 -12.00 -28.29 -28.33
N LEU A 69 -12.11 -27.08 -27.74
CA LEU A 69 -12.50 -26.88 -26.36
C LEU A 69 -14.01 -27.08 -26.23
N SER A 70 -14.44 -27.96 -25.35
CA SER A 70 -15.84 -28.05 -24.95
C SER A 70 -16.24 -26.81 -24.11
N ARG A 71 -17.52 -26.49 -24.10
CA ARG A 71 -18.02 -25.33 -23.31
C ARG A 71 -17.56 -25.43 -21.85
N VAL A 72 -16.89 -24.39 -21.38
CA VAL A 72 -16.46 -24.27 -19.97
C VAL A 72 -17.67 -23.87 -19.13
N ARG A 73 -18.01 -24.70 -18.15
CA ARG A 73 -19.21 -24.52 -17.30
C ARG A 73 -18.92 -23.68 -16.05
N LEU A 74 -17.69 -23.69 -15.58
CA LEU A 74 -17.26 -22.96 -14.41
C LEU A 74 -17.41 -21.45 -14.64
N GLU A 75 -17.88 -20.75 -13.62
CA GLU A 75 -18.07 -19.31 -13.62
C GLU A 75 -17.12 -18.60 -12.66
N PRO A 76 -16.73 -17.34 -12.89
CA PRO A 76 -16.01 -16.56 -11.91
C PRO A 76 -16.75 -16.56 -10.56
N GLY A 77 -16.04 -16.90 -9.48
CA GLY A 77 -16.58 -17.08 -8.14
C GLY A 77 -16.79 -18.55 -7.73
N ASP A 78 -16.82 -19.49 -8.69
CA ASP A 78 -16.91 -20.92 -8.35
C ASP A 78 -15.63 -21.39 -7.65
N THR A 79 -15.80 -22.24 -6.63
CA THR A 79 -14.70 -22.91 -5.96
C THR A 79 -14.46 -24.27 -6.59
N VAL A 80 -13.21 -24.66 -6.72
CA VAL A 80 -12.77 -25.95 -7.26
C VAL A 80 -11.81 -26.59 -6.27
N GLU A 81 -11.94 -27.89 -6.10
CA GLU A 81 -11.00 -28.70 -5.34
C GLU A 81 -9.93 -29.27 -6.26
N ARG A 82 -8.79 -29.59 -5.67
CA ARG A 82 -7.69 -30.24 -6.37
C ARG A 82 -8.12 -31.53 -7.04
N GLY A 83 -7.95 -31.61 -8.35
CA GLY A 83 -8.32 -32.77 -9.16
C GLY A 83 -9.68 -32.65 -9.84
N ASP A 84 -10.47 -31.61 -9.52
CA ASP A 84 -11.74 -31.36 -10.19
C ASP A 84 -11.57 -31.08 -11.68
N PRO A 85 -12.51 -31.55 -12.51
CA PRO A 85 -12.48 -31.31 -13.95
C PRO A 85 -12.81 -29.82 -14.23
N LEU A 86 -11.89 -29.12 -14.86
CA LEU A 86 -12.06 -27.72 -15.25
C LEU A 86 -12.67 -27.58 -16.63
N PHE A 87 -12.09 -28.24 -17.62
CA PHE A 87 -12.58 -28.24 -18.98
C PHE A 87 -12.04 -29.47 -19.77
N ILE A 88 -12.62 -29.67 -20.93
CA ILE A 88 -12.26 -30.80 -21.81
C ILE A 88 -11.79 -30.24 -23.15
N VAL A 89 -10.63 -30.69 -23.61
CA VAL A 89 -10.12 -30.41 -24.94
C VAL A 89 -10.13 -31.70 -25.76
N HIS A 90 -10.78 -31.67 -26.92
CA HIS A 90 -10.71 -32.71 -27.91
C HIS A 90 -9.57 -32.39 -28.87
N PRO A 91 -8.43 -33.11 -28.80
CA PRO A 91 -7.32 -32.79 -29.67
C PRO A 91 -7.73 -32.91 -31.15
N MET A 92 -7.33 -31.93 -31.96
CA MET A 92 -7.43 -32.10 -33.41
C MET A 92 -6.36 -33.09 -33.85
N TYR A 93 -6.72 -33.94 -34.80
CA TYR A 93 -5.75 -34.89 -35.39
C TYR A 93 -4.51 -34.13 -35.85
N ALA A 94 -3.45 -34.16 -35.06
CA ALA A 94 -2.16 -33.75 -35.55
C ALA A 94 -1.68 -34.81 -36.52
N ALA A 95 -1.24 -34.41 -37.70
CA ALA A 95 -0.46 -35.29 -38.53
C ALA A 95 0.65 -35.91 -37.68
N PRO A 96 1.00 -37.21 -37.88
CA PRO A 96 2.04 -37.83 -37.09
C PRO A 96 3.25 -36.90 -37.01
N LEU A 97 3.72 -36.60 -35.80
CA LEU A 97 4.88 -35.73 -35.63
C LEU A 97 6.03 -36.22 -36.50
N ASP A 98 6.63 -35.28 -37.22
CA ASP A 98 7.96 -35.53 -37.74
C ASP A 98 8.94 -35.76 -36.58
N ALA A 99 10.05 -36.41 -36.83
CA ALA A 99 11.05 -36.77 -35.84
C ALA A 99 11.52 -35.57 -35.02
N ARG A 100 11.46 -34.34 -35.56
CA ARG A 100 11.85 -33.09 -34.91
C ARG A 100 10.83 -32.63 -33.88
N SER A 101 9.56 -32.64 -34.23
CA SER A 101 8.47 -32.25 -33.33
C SER A 101 8.32 -33.21 -32.16
N ARG A 102 8.54 -34.54 -32.42
CA ARG A 102 8.60 -35.56 -31.36
C ARG A 102 9.76 -35.30 -30.39
N ALA A 103 10.96 -35.06 -30.92
CA ALA A 103 12.13 -34.75 -30.11
C ALA A 103 11.93 -33.43 -29.28
N GLN A 104 11.21 -32.45 -29.81
CA GLN A 104 10.84 -31.23 -29.08
C GLN A 104 9.87 -31.54 -27.92
N ALA A 105 8.87 -32.37 -28.13
CA ALA A 105 7.93 -32.79 -27.09
C ALA A 105 8.62 -33.60 -25.98
N GLU A 106 9.52 -34.54 -26.36
CA GLU A 106 10.34 -35.30 -25.42
C GLU A 106 11.27 -34.41 -24.61
N ALA A 107 11.89 -33.39 -25.23
CA ALA A 107 12.72 -32.41 -24.53
C ALA A 107 11.89 -31.50 -23.61
N ALA A 108 10.64 -31.16 -23.97
CA ALA A 108 9.74 -30.44 -23.12
C ALA A 108 9.36 -31.21 -21.87
N LEU A 109 9.04 -32.51 -22.03
CA LEU A 109 8.78 -33.38 -20.89
C LEU A 109 9.98 -33.48 -19.95
N GLY A 110 11.19 -33.71 -20.50
CA GLY A 110 12.42 -33.78 -19.70
C GLY A 110 12.68 -32.52 -18.91
N ARG A 111 12.41 -31.32 -19.49
CA ARG A 111 12.51 -30.04 -18.76
C ARG A 111 11.49 -29.94 -17.62
N ALA A 112 10.23 -30.29 -17.86
CA ALA A 112 9.18 -30.28 -16.86
C ALA A 112 9.46 -31.25 -15.70
N GLU A 113 10.01 -32.43 -15.99
CA GLU A 113 10.45 -33.40 -14.97
C GLU A 113 11.61 -32.85 -14.12
N ALA A 114 12.59 -32.21 -14.75
CA ALA A 114 13.69 -31.57 -14.04
C ALA A 114 13.19 -30.44 -13.14
N MET A 115 12.24 -29.65 -13.63
CA MET A 115 11.62 -28.55 -12.85
C MET A 115 10.85 -29.06 -11.63
N LEU A 116 10.08 -30.17 -11.81
CA LEU A 116 9.39 -30.83 -10.70
C LEU A 116 10.37 -31.36 -9.66
N SER A 117 11.48 -31.94 -10.09
CA SER A 117 12.53 -32.43 -9.18
C SER A 117 13.16 -31.28 -8.40
N ALA A 118 13.49 -30.18 -9.06
CA ALA A 118 14.03 -28.96 -8.40
C ALA A 118 13.04 -28.39 -7.38
N SER A 119 11.75 -28.28 -7.76
CA SER A 119 10.72 -27.77 -6.85
C SER A 119 10.56 -28.64 -5.59
N ARG A 120 10.68 -29.95 -5.72
CA ARG A 120 10.65 -30.87 -4.56
C ARG A 120 11.83 -30.64 -3.61
N SER A 121 13.03 -30.44 -4.14
CA SER A 121 14.21 -30.12 -3.31
C SER A 121 14.05 -28.79 -2.57
N PHE A 122 13.38 -27.79 -3.17
CA PHE A 122 13.04 -26.55 -2.47
C PHE A 122 12.06 -26.78 -1.32
N VAL A 123 11.04 -27.63 -1.50
CA VAL A 123 10.12 -27.98 -0.41
C VAL A 123 10.87 -28.61 0.76
N GLU A 124 11.77 -29.57 0.50
CA GLU A 124 12.58 -30.19 1.55
C GLU A 124 13.40 -29.17 2.35
N ALA A 125 13.97 -28.18 1.67
CA ALA A 125 14.72 -27.10 2.32
C ALA A 125 13.82 -26.21 3.18
N GLU A 126 12.66 -25.82 2.68
CA GLU A 126 11.71 -24.97 3.42
C GLU A 126 11.00 -25.74 4.56
N GLU A 127 10.79 -27.06 4.42
CA GLU A 127 10.31 -27.91 5.52
C GLU A 127 11.30 -27.92 6.67
N ALA A 128 12.59 -28.11 6.39
CA ALA A 128 13.62 -28.07 7.42
C ALA A 128 13.68 -26.70 8.12
N ARG A 129 13.50 -25.61 7.37
CA ARG A 129 13.47 -24.26 7.90
C ARG A 129 12.24 -24.00 8.79
N ALA A 130 11.06 -24.41 8.33
CA ALA A 130 9.82 -24.29 9.09
C ALA A 130 9.87 -25.11 10.39
N ASP A 131 10.41 -26.31 10.33
CA ASP A 131 10.59 -27.15 11.52
C ASP A 131 11.57 -26.53 12.52
N LEU A 132 12.65 -25.92 12.05
CA LEU A 132 13.59 -25.21 12.93
C LEU A 132 12.91 -24.03 13.62
N ALA A 133 12.16 -23.21 12.87
CA ALA A 133 11.44 -22.06 13.39
C ALA A 133 10.38 -22.45 14.42
N ARG A 134 9.62 -23.52 14.18
CA ARG A 134 8.63 -24.06 15.14
C ARG A 134 9.31 -24.56 16.43
N LYS A 135 10.39 -25.32 16.31
CA LYS A 135 11.15 -25.80 17.49
C LYS A 135 11.73 -24.63 18.31
N GLU A 136 12.17 -23.59 17.64
CA GLU A 136 12.64 -22.38 18.33
C GLU A 136 11.51 -21.68 19.08
N LEU A 137 10.34 -21.53 18.45
CA LEU A 137 9.15 -20.98 19.07
C LEU A 137 8.71 -21.81 20.29
N GLU A 138 8.67 -23.14 20.15
CA GLU A 138 8.36 -24.05 21.24
C GLU A 138 9.33 -23.93 22.42
N ARG A 139 10.60 -23.64 22.17
CA ARG A 139 11.64 -23.43 23.17
C ARG A 139 11.50 -22.08 23.88
N VAL A 140 11.24 -21.01 23.12
CA VAL A 140 11.16 -19.63 23.63
C VAL A 140 9.89 -19.42 24.47
N ARG A 141 8.75 -19.96 24.04
CA ARG A 141 7.43 -19.75 24.67
C ARG A 141 7.40 -20.08 26.16
N PRO A 142 7.87 -21.24 26.67
CA PRO A 142 7.89 -21.52 28.10
C PRO A 142 8.88 -20.65 28.88
N LEU A 143 10.00 -20.25 28.28
CA LEU A 143 11.00 -19.43 28.93
C LEU A 143 10.51 -17.99 29.16
N VAL A 144 9.74 -17.44 28.23
CA VAL A 144 9.08 -16.14 28.40
C VAL A 144 7.99 -16.22 29.45
N ARG A 145 7.18 -17.29 29.46
CA ARG A 145 6.16 -17.52 30.52
C ARG A 145 6.77 -17.63 31.91
N ALA A 146 7.98 -18.17 32.00
CA ALA A 146 8.73 -18.27 33.24
C ALA A 146 9.47 -16.98 33.61
N GLY A 147 9.39 -15.92 32.82
CA GLY A 147 10.06 -14.64 33.04
C GLY A 147 11.56 -14.64 32.77
N HIS A 148 12.09 -15.68 32.09
CA HIS A 148 13.52 -15.80 31.77
C HIS A 148 13.93 -15.10 30.47
N LEU A 149 12.98 -14.80 29.59
CA LEU A 149 13.19 -14.09 28.34
C LEU A 149 12.16 -12.97 28.16
N SER A 150 12.48 -11.99 27.29
CA SER A 150 11.59 -10.85 27.00
C SER A 150 10.43 -11.26 26.08
N ALA A 151 9.30 -10.54 26.16
CA ALA A 151 8.16 -10.71 25.25
C ALA A 151 8.55 -10.47 23.78
N ASP A 152 9.40 -9.49 23.51
CA ASP A 152 9.93 -9.20 22.16
C ASP A 152 10.59 -10.42 21.48
N LEU A 153 11.27 -11.28 22.26
CA LEU A 153 11.82 -12.53 21.72
C LEU A 153 10.75 -13.54 21.34
N LEU A 154 9.63 -13.59 22.07
CA LEU A 154 8.51 -14.44 21.70
C LEU A 154 7.85 -13.93 20.41
N ASP A 155 7.58 -12.63 20.33
CA ASP A 155 6.96 -12.01 19.14
C ASP A 155 7.79 -12.25 17.88
N ARG A 156 9.11 -12.13 18.00
CA ARG A 156 10.04 -12.45 16.88
C ARG A 156 10.01 -13.93 16.51
N ALA A 157 10.02 -14.83 17.49
CA ALA A 157 9.94 -16.27 17.21
C ALA A 157 8.62 -16.66 16.57
N GLU A 158 7.50 -16.07 17.00
CA GLU A 158 6.18 -16.28 16.40
C GLU A 158 6.11 -15.73 14.97
N ALA A 159 6.64 -14.52 14.74
CA ALA A 159 6.69 -13.94 13.40
C ALA A 159 7.55 -14.80 12.45
N GLU A 160 8.71 -15.29 12.92
CA GLU A 160 9.57 -16.15 12.08
C GLU A 160 8.92 -17.52 11.79
N ALA A 161 8.24 -18.13 12.76
CA ALA A 161 7.51 -19.37 12.54
C ALA A 161 6.38 -19.17 11.50
N ARG A 162 5.59 -18.10 11.62
CA ARG A 162 4.55 -17.76 10.63
C ARG A 162 5.14 -17.52 9.23
N ARG A 163 6.26 -16.80 9.12
CA ARG A 163 6.95 -16.58 7.83
C ARG A 163 7.44 -17.88 7.21
N ALA A 164 8.08 -18.74 7.99
CA ALA A 164 8.58 -20.02 7.50
C ALA A 164 7.45 -20.95 7.06
N ASP A 165 6.32 -20.96 7.78
CA ASP A 165 5.14 -21.71 7.40
C ASP A 165 4.49 -21.20 6.11
N ALA A 166 4.44 -19.89 5.92
CA ALA A 166 3.96 -19.29 4.67
C ALA A 166 4.88 -19.64 3.48
N ALA A 167 6.20 -19.54 3.66
CA ALA A 167 7.17 -19.90 2.64
C ALA A 167 7.03 -21.39 2.25
N LEU A 168 6.85 -22.28 3.23
CA LEU A 168 6.62 -23.69 2.99
C LEU A 168 5.33 -23.96 2.19
N ARG A 169 4.23 -23.26 2.53
CA ARG A 169 3.00 -23.38 1.73
C ARG A 169 3.21 -22.96 0.28
N SER A 170 3.87 -21.82 0.06
CA SER A 170 4.18 -21.32 -1.28
C SER A 170 5.05 -22.29 -2.07
N THR A 171 6.09 -22.90 -1.46
CA THR A 171 6.92 -23.87 -2.15
C THR A 171 6.20 -25.19 -2.44
N ARG A 172 5.29 -25.64 -1.58
CA ARG A 172 4.42 -26.79 -1.87
C ARG A 172 3.51 -26.51 -3.06
N PHE A 173 2.95 -25.33 -3.15
CA PHE A 173 2.20 -24.90 -4.32
C PHE A 173 3.05 -24.96 -5.61
N ALA A 174 4.30 -24.48 -5.57
CA ALA A 174 5.20 -24.56 -6.73
C ALA A 174 5.46 -26.00 -7.19
N VAL A 175 5.48 -26.99 -6.28
CA VAL A 175 5.56 -28.43 -6.65
C VAL A 175 4.31 -28.86 -7.41
N ASP A 176 3.14 -28.43 -6.99
CA ASP A 176 1.90 -28.80 -7.65
C ASP A 176 1.80 -28.20 -9.04
N VAL A 177 2.19 -26.93 -9.21
CA VAL A 177 2.33 -26.31 -10.53
C VAL A 177 3.29 -27.09 -11.41
N ALA A 178 4.51 -27.40 -10.93
CA ALA A 178 5.50 -28.15 -11.70
C ALA A 178 5.03 -29.56 -12.05
N ARG A 179 4.22 -30.22 -11.19
CA ARG A 179 3.60 -31.50 -11.47
C ARG A 179 2.64 -31.43 -12.65
N HIS A 180 1.78 -30.39 -12.66
CA HIS A 180 0.83 -30.18 -13.75
C HIS A 180 1.52 -29.86 -15.08
N GLU A 181 2.57 -29.03 -15.03
CA GLU A 181 3.41 -28.79 -16.20
C GLU A 181 3.98 -30.09 -16.78
N ARG A 182 4.50 -30.98 -15.91
CA ARG A 182 4.96 -32.30 -16.33
C ARG A 182 3.82 -33.16 -16.94
N ASP A 183 2.61 -33.13 -16.32
CA ASP A 183 1.48 -33.91 -16.80
C ASP A 183 0.97 -33.38 -18.14
N ASN A 184 0.95 -32.06 -18.32
CA ASN A 184 0.64 -31.41 -19.59
C ASN A 184 1.65 -31.78 -20.69
N ALA A 185 2.96 -31.74 -20.39
CA ALA A 185 4.00 -32.09 -21.32
C ALA A 185 3.89 -33.60 -21.70
N ARG A 186 3.56 -34.46 -20.73
CA ARG A 186 3.33 -35.88 -20.94
C ARG A 186 2.09 -36.12 -21.83
N ALA A 187 0.98 -35.44 -21.59
CA ALA A 187 -0.22 -35.49 -22.38
C ALA A 187 0.06 -35.08 -23.84
N THR A 188 0.80 -33.98 -24.01
CA THR A 188 1.22 -33.48 -25.33
C THR A 188 2.00 -34.57 -26.08
N LEU A 189 2.96 -35.22 -25.43
CA LEU A 189 3.73 -36.30 -26.03
C LEU A 189 2.85 -37.54 -26.37
N ALA A 190 1.88 -37.88 -25.52
CA ALA A 190 0.97 -39.00 -25.75
C ALA A 190 0.05 -38.77 -26.96
N VAL A 191 -0.52 -37.54 -27.07
CA VAL A 191 -1.39 -37.18 -28.23
C VAL A 191 -0.61 -37.20 -29.55
N THR A 192 0.67 -36.86 -29.51
CA THR A 192 1.52 -36.78 -30.69
C THR A 192 2.13 -38.14 -31.10
N GLY A 193 1.92 -39.19 -30.28
CA GLY A 193 2.42 -40.52 -30.53
C GLY A 193 1.61 -41.39 -31.50
N GLY A 194 0.58 -40.89 -32.18
CA GLY A 194 -0.14 -41.59 -33.26
C GLY A 194 -1.17 -42.60 -32.77
N ALA A 195 -1.78 -42.43 -31.59
CA ALA A 195 -2.94 -43.21 -31.19
C ALA A 195 -4.15 -42.86 -32.07
N GLU A 196 -4.71 -43.83 -32.76
CA GLU A 196 -6.00 -43.75 -33.43
C GLU A 196 -7.09 -43.39 -32.46
N GLU A 197 -7.70 -42.20 -32.56
CA GLU A 197 -8.63 -41.55 -31.65
C GLU A 197 -7.95 -40.94 -30.41
N ALA A 198 -7.50 -39.71 -30.55
CA ALA A 198 -7.07 -38.92 -29.40
C ALA A 198 -8.26 -38.74 -28.43
N SER A 199 -8.21 -39.48 -27.31
CA SER A 199 -9.24 -39.41 -26.28
C SER A 199 -9.38 -37.96 -25.77
N PRO A 200 -10.60 -37.52 -25.41
CA PRO A 200 -10.82 -36.22 -24.83
C PRO A 200 -9.90 -36.00 -23.62
N LEU A 201 -9.16 -34.93 -23.64
CA LEU A 201 -8.25 -34.57 -22.56
C LEU A 201 -9.00 -33.71 -21.54
N THR A 202 -9.20 -34.22 -20.34
CA THR A 202 -9.78 -33.47 -19.24
C THR A 202 -8.66 -32.76 -18.49
N VAL A 203 -8.69 -31.40 -18.50
CA VAL A 203 -7.81 -30.59 -17.67
C VAL A 203 -8.42 -30.47 -16.30
N ARG A 204 -7.61 -30.65 -15.25
CA ARG A 204 -8.05 -30.70 -13.86
C ARG A 204 -7.41 -29.60 -13.04
N ALA A 205 -8.09 -29.21 -11.95
CA ALA A 205 -7.60 -28.24 -11.00
C ALA A 205 -6.30 -28.71 -10.32
N PRO A 206 -5.23 -27.91 -10.36
CA PRO A 206 -3.95 -28.25 -9.73
C PRO A 206 -4.02 -28.17 -8.19
N LEU A 207 -4.96 -27.42 -7.65
CA LEU A 207 -5.06 -27.04 -6.25
C LEU A 207 -6.50 -26.65 -5.93
N ASP A 208 -6.79 -26.49 -4.65
CA ASP A 208 -8.02 -25.88 -4.17
C ASP A 208 -7.96 -24.38 -4.48
N ALA A 209 -8.94 -23.85 -5.19
CA ALA A 209 -8.92 -22.47 -5.66
C ALA A 209 -10.31 -21.96 -6.01
N THR A 210 -10.38 -20.64 -6.19
CA THR A 210 -11.55 -19.97 -6.76
C THR A 210 -11.26 -19.56 -8.21
N VAL A 211 -12.25 -19.69 -9.08
CA VAL A 211 -12.18 -19.21 -10.46
C VAL A 211 -12.25 -17.68 -10.45
N LEU A 212 -11.16 -17.01 -10.82
CA LEU A 212 -11.08 -15.55 -10.86
C LEU A 212 -11.61 -14.99 -12.19
N ARG A 213 -11.21 -15.62 -13.28
CA ARG A 213 -11.59 -15.19 -14.64
C ARG A 213 -11.72 -16.38 -15.57
N ARG A 214 -12.55 -16.23 -16.58
CA ARG A 214 -12.77 -17.19 -17.65
C ARG A 214 -12.53 -16.52 -19.00
N PRO A 215 -11.28 -16.40 -19.48
CA PRO A 215 -10.95 -15.82 -20.77
C PRO A 215 -11.69 -16.48 -21.93
N ARG A 216 -11.89 -17.82 -21.87
CA ARG A 216 -12.61 -18.60 -22.88
C ARG A 216 -13.83 -19.28 -22.28
N GLN A 217 -15.01 -18.78 -22.63
CA GLN A 217 -16.29 -19.35 -22.23
C GLN A 217 -16.86 -20.33 -23.25
N SER A 218 -16.77 -19.94 -24.52
CA SER A 218 -17.47 -20.62 -25.60
C SER A 218 -16.70 -21.82 -26.11
N GLU A 219 -17.47 -22.83 -26.48
CA GLU A 219 -16.97 -23.96 -27.26
C GLU A 219 -16.32 -23.48 -28.57
N GLY A 220 -15.21 -24.12 -28.96
CA GLY A 220 -14.53 -23.77 -30.19
C GLY A 220 -13.08 -24.21 -30.24
N ALA A 221 -12.41 -23.87 -31.32
CA ALA A 221 -11.00 -24.19 -31.51
C ALA A 221 -10.13 -23.40 -30.52
N VAL A 222 -9.14 -24.08 -29.91
CA VAL A 222 -8.12 -23.51 -29.03
C VAL A 222 -6.74 -23.96 -29.47
N LEU A 223 -5.74 -23.12 -29.22
CA LEU A 223 -4.34 -23.43 -29.42
C LEU A 223 -3.70 -23.90 -28.12
N ALA A 224 -2.66 -24.75 -28.24
CA ALA A 224 -1.85 -25.10 -27.10
C ALA A 224 -1.24 -23.83 -26.46
N GLY A 225 -1.35 -23.69 -25.13
CA GLY A 225 -0.91 -22.53 -24.39
C GLY A 225 -1.94 -21.38 -24.33
N GLU A 226 -3.09 -21.50 -24.99
CA GLU A 226 -4.16 -20.49 -24.90
C GLU A 226 -4.81 -20.53 -23.51
N PRO A 227 -4.89 -19.38 -22.78
CA PRO A 227 -5.48 -19.34 -21.44
C PRO A 227 -7.01 -19.56 -21.51
N VAL A 228 -7.49 -20.46 -20.67
CA VAL A 228 -8.91 -20.85 -20.58
C VAL A 228 -9.53 -20.37 -19.28
N LEU A 229 -8.86 -20.62 -18.17
CA LEU A 229 -9.31 -20.21 -16.82
C LEU A 229 -8.15 -19.58 -16.06
N VAL A 230 -8.47 -18.66 -15.16
CA VAL A 230 -7.53 -18.14 -14.16
C VAL A 230 -8.08 -18.51 -12.79
N LEU A 231 -7.30 -19.28 -12.05
CA LEU A 231 -7.59 -19.70 -10.69
C LEU A 231 -6.77 -18.87 -9.70
N GLY A 232 -7.23 -18.74 -8.48
CA GLY A 232 -6.48 -18.09 -7.42
C GLY A 232 -6.90 -18.60 -6.05
N ASP A 233 -5.94 -18.63 -5.16
CA ASP A 233 -6.17 -18.92 -3.76
C ASP A 233 -6.51 -17.61 -3.03
N LEU A 234 -7.77 -17.48 -2.55
CA LEU A 234 -8.22 -16.30 -1.82
C LEU A 234 -7.47 -16.13 -0.49
N ASP A 235 -6.95 -17.22 0.08
CA ASP A 235 -6.14 -17.15 1.29
C ASP A 235 -4.76 -16.48 1.07
N SER A 236 -4.39 -16.27 -0.20
CA SER A 236 -3.18 -15.56 -0.60
C SER A 236 -3.39 -14.07 -0.88
N LEU A 237 -4.54 -13.50 -0.46
CA LEU A 237 -4.86 -12.10 -0.73
C LEU A 237 -3.92 -11.15 0.01
N GLU A 238 -3.33 -10.24 -0.74
CA GLU A 238 -2.42 -9.19 -0.26
C GLU A 238 -2.74 -7.87 -0.93
N VAL A 239 -2.16 -6.79 -0.46
CA VAL A 239 -2.26 -5.49 -1.13
C VAL A 239 -0.92 -5.11 -1.74
N GLU A 240 -0.95 -4.74 -3.00
CA GLU A 240 0.17 -4.20 -3.75
C GLU A 240 -0.02 -2.70 -3.89
N VAL A 241 0.95 -1.92 -3.39
CA VAL A 241 0.91 -0.46 -3.41
C VAL A 241 2.09 0.06 -4.20
N ASP A 242 1.85 0.92 -5.18
CA ASP A 242 2.92 1.60 -5.90
C ASP A 242 3.23 2.94 -5.24
N VAL A 243 4.36 2.98 -4.55
CA VAL A 243 4.82 4.12 -3.75
C VAL A 243 5.89 4.91 -4.49
N LEU A 244 5.86 6.24 -4.39
CA LEU A 244 6.95 7.06 -4.93
C LEU A 244 8.29 6.64 -4.31
N SER A 245 9.33 6.50 -5.15
CA SER A 245 10.64 5.98 -4.72
C SER A 245 11.28 6.78 -3.57
N ARG A 246 11.05 8.11 -3.54
CA ARG A 246 11.52 8.99 -2.46
C ARG A 246 10.85 8.69 -1.11
N ASP A 247 9.60 8.23 -1.13
CA ASP A 247 8.82 7.92 0.07
C ASP A 247 9.01 6.45 0.48
N ALA A 248 9.22 5.55 -0.50
CA ALA A 248 9.49 4.13 -0.28
C ALA A 248 10.76 3.87 0.56
N VAL A 249 11.79 4.74 0.48
CA VAL A 249 13.00 4.61 1.32
C VAL A 249 12.73 4.80 2.82
N ARG A 250 11.60 5.39 3.19
CA ARG A 250 11.16 5.58 4.57
C ARG A 250 10.34 4.39 5.08
N ILE A 251 9.78 3.58 4.16
CA ILE A 251 8.94 2.43 4.48
C ILE A 251 9.83 1.21 4.72
N ARG A 252 9.52 0.45 5.75
CA ARG A 252 10.27 -0.75 6.13
C ARG A 252 9.34 -1.92 6.38
N PRO A 253 9.78 -3.16 6.13
CA PRO A 253 9.05 -4.35 6.54
C PRO A 253 8.69 -4.33 8.02
N GLY A 254 7.48 -4.74 8.35
CA GLY A 254 6.94 -4.73 9.70
C GLY A 254 6.21 -3.43 10.10
N MET A 255 6.25 -2.37 9.28
CA MET A 255 5.49 -1.16 9.56
C MET A 255 3.98 -1.39 9.44
N PRO A 256 3.17 -0.81 10.35
CA PRO A 256 1.72 -0.87 10.27
C PRO A 256 1.21 0.01 9.11
N VAL A 257 0.14 -0.46 8.49
CA VAL A 257 -0.55 0.20 7.38
C VAL A 257 -2.05 0.19 7.68
N ALA A 258 -2.69 1.32 7.54
CA ALA A 258 -4.15 1.38 7.50
C ALA A 258 -4.62 1.39 6.05
N LEU A 259 -5.52 0.46 5.71
CA LEU A 259 -6.11 0.38 4.38
C LEU A 259 -7.51 0.96 4.43
N THR A 260 -7.68 2.08 3.75
CA THR A 260 -8.91 2.85 3.73
C THR A 260 -9.56 2.82 2.34
N ARG A 261 -10.77 3.35 2.21
CA ARG A 261 -11.50 3.51 0.93
C ARG A 261 -11.61 2.23 0.08
N TRP A 262 -11.56 1.09 0.73
CA TRP A 262 -11.72 -0.22 0.08
C TRP A 262 -13.18 -0.63 -0.13
N GLY A 263 -14.14 0.18 0.38
CA GLY A 263 -15.59 -0.02 0.25
C GLY A 263 -16.30 -0.39 1.55
N GLY A 264 -15.58 -0.78 2.59
CA GLY A 264 -16.13 -0.99 3.93
C GLY A 264 -16.17 0.29 4.77
N GLU A 265 -16.80 0.21 5.94
CA GLU A 265 -16.94 1.34 6.87
C GLU A 265 -15.68 1.52 7.74
N ASP A 266 -15.03 0.42 8.11
CA ASP A 266 -13.85 0.42 8.98
C ASP A 266 -12.55 0.28 8.16
N ASP A 267 -11.45 0.81 8.70
CA ASP A 267 -10.13 0.63 8.13
C ASP A 267 -9.65 -0.81 8.34
N LEU A 268 -9.09 -1.43 7.29
CA LEU A 268 -8.41 -2.72 7.42
C LEU A 268 -6.99 -2.52 7.92
N ALA A 269 -6.59 -3.30 8.90
CA ALA A 269 -5.22 -3.34 9.37
C ALA A 269 -4.34 -4.14 8.41
N GLY A 270 -3.17 -3.60 8.12
CA GLY A 270 -2.15 -4.27 7.32
C GLY A 270 -0.75 -4.09 7.90
N ILE A 271 0.18 -4.89 7.43
CA ILE A 271 1.60 -4.82 7.81
C ILE A 271 2.43 -4.90 6.54
N VAL A 272 3.40 -4.01 6.39
CA VAL A 272 4.36 -4.06 5.28
C VAL A 272 5.12 -5.37 5.35
N ARG A 273 4.90 -6.24 4.35
CA ARG A 273 5.65 -7.49 4.21
C ARG A 273 7.00 -7.23 3.55
N ARG A 274 7.00 -6.49 2.47
CA ARG A 274 8.22 -6.27 1.67
C ARG A 274 8.13 -4.97 0.87
N VAL A 275 9.25 -4.28 0.76
CA VAL A 275 9.49 -3.23 -0.22
C VAL A 275 10.35 -3.84 -1.32
N GLU A 276 9.90 -3.79 -2.56
CA GLU A 276 10.67 -4.36 -3.67
C GLU A 276 11.90 -3.52 -3.97
N PRO A 277 13.05 -4.13 -4.26
CA PRO A 277 14.30 -3.39 -4.49
C PRO A 277 14.37 -2.76 -5.89
N SER A 278 13.41 -3.05 -6.77
CA SER A 278 13.37 -2.56 -8.14
C SER A 278 12.33 -1.47 -8.31
N GLY A 279 12.75 -0.30 -8.75
CA GLY A 279 11.86 0.78 -9.17
C GLY A 279 11.42 0.63 -10.63
N PHE A 280 10.27 1.19 -10.94
CA PHE A 280 9.73 1.29 -12.30
C PHE A 280 9.23 2.70 -12.58
N THR A 281 9.07 3.03 -13.86
CA THR A 281 8.52 4.32 -14.28
C THR A 281 7.03 4.18 -14.55
N ARG A 282 6.24 5.06 -13.96
CA ARG A 282 4.81 5.21 -14.23
C ARG A 282 4.54 6.64 -14.67
N VAL A 283 3.65 6.80 -15.65
CA VAL A 283 3.18 8.12 -16.06
C VAL A 283 1.94 8.46 -15.22
N SER A 284 2.00 9.58 -14.50
CA SER A 284 0.87 10.06 -13.70
C SER A 284 -0.27 10.58 -14.59
N ALA A 285 -1.44 10.79 -14.02
CA ALA A 285 -2.59 11.36 -14.73
C ALA A 285 -2.31 12.75 -15.35
N LEU A 286 -1.30 13.44 -14.86
CA LEU A 286 -0.84 14.74 -15.38
C LEU A 286 0.22 14.62 -16.48
N GLY A 287 0.58 13.41 -16.91
CA GLY A 287 1.59 13.15 -17.93
C GLY A 287 3.04 13.28 -17.44
N VAL A 288 3.27 13.29 -16.13
CA VAL A 288 4.61 13.35 -15.53
C VAL A 288 5.10 11.94 -15.25
N GLU A 289 6.34 11.64 -15.64
CA GLU A 289 7.02 10.40 -15.30
C GLU A 289 7.40 10.39 -13.81
N GLU A 290 6.98 9.35 -13.11
CA GLU A 290 7.27 9.12 -11.70
C GLU A 290 8.03 7.81 -11.52
N GLN A 291 9.06 7.84 -10.68
CA GLN A 291 9.77 6.63 -10.27
C GLN A 291 9.08 6.05 -9.04
N ARG A 292 8.56 4.84 -9.17
CA ARG A 292 7.78 4.17 -8.14
C ARG A 292 8.37 2.82 -7.79
N VAL A 293 8.01 2.30 -6.62
CA VAL A 293 8.47 1.03 -6.06
C VAL A 293 7.25 0.29 -5.54
N TRP A 294 7.19 -1.02 -5.77
CA TRP A 294 6.15 -1.86 -5.20
C TRP A 294 6.38 -2.11 -3.71
N VAL A 295 5.35 -1.90 -2.93
CA VAL A 295 5.29 -2.27 -1.53
C VAL A 295 4.17 -3.28 -1.36
N LEU A 296 4.50 -4.43 -0.79
CA LEU A 296 3.55 -5.52 -0.53
C LEU A 296 3.14 -5.47 0.94
N VAL A 297 1.85 -5.51 1.16
CA VAL A 297 1.21 -5.40 2.47
C VAL A 297 0.38 -6.64 2.73
N ASP A 298 0.69 -7.34 3.82
CA ASP A 298 -0.16 -8.40 4.35
C ASP A 298 -1.34 -7.75 5.08
N ILE A 299 -2.54 -8.30 4.89
CA ILE A 299 -3.79 -7.75 5.44
C ILE A 299 -4.41 -8.72 6.43
N ASP A 300 -5.33 -8.20 7.25
CA ASP A 300 -6.24 -9.05 8.03
C ASP A 300 -7.20 -9.77 7.07
N LEU A 301 -6.81 -10.99 6.73
CA LEU A 301 -7.47 -11.79 5.70
C LEU A 301 -8.90 -12.17 6.11
N GLU A 302 -9.11 -12.53 7.38
CA GLU A 302 -10.43 -12.95 7.87
C GLU A 302 -11.45 -11.82 7.71
N HIS A 303 -11.09 -10.62 8.12
CA HIS A 303 -11.91 -9.43 7.98
C HIS A 303 -12.12 -9.05 6.50
N ALA A 304 -11.05 -9.07 5.69
CA ALA A 304 -11.11 -8.73 4.28
C ALA A 304 -12.06 -9.65 3.48
N LEU A 305 -11.95 -10.97 3.68
CA LEU A 305 -12.80 -11.95 3.00
C LEU A 305 -14.25 -11.90 3.51
N ALA A 306 -14.46 -11.74 4.82
CA ALA A 306 -15.81 -11.58 5.39
C ALA A 306 -16.54 -10.35 4.82
N ALA A 307 -15.80 -9.31 4.47
CA ALA A 307 -16.31 -8.11 3.82
C ALA A 307 -16.44 -8.22 2.30
N GLY A 308 -16.08 -9.37 1.71
CA GLY A 308 -16.19 -9.63 0.27
C GLY A 308 -15.10 -8.98 -0.57
N LEU A 309 -13.95 -8.64 0.01
CA LEU A 309 -12.82 -8.09 -0.71
C LEU A 309 -12.19 -9.18 -1.59
N GLY A 310 -12.08 -8.92 -2.88
CA GLY A 310 -11.55 -9.86 -3.87
C GLY A 310 -10.27 -9.35 -4.53
N ASP A 311 -9.88 -10.01 -5.60
CA ASP A 311 -8.72 -9.66 -6.41
C ASP A 311 -8.95 -8.40 -7.27
N GLY A 312 -7.99 -7.47 -7.27
CA GLY A 312 -8.02 -6.27 -8.11
C GLY A 312 -8.85 -5.11 -7.55
N TYR A 313 -9.29 -5.17 -6.30
CA TYR A 313 -10.02 -4.08 -5.66
C TYR A 313 -9.07 -2.94 -5.30
N ARG A 314 -9.49 -1.72 -5.56
CA ARG A 314 -8.75 -0.52 -5.20
C ARG A 314 -8.82 -0.26 -3.72
N VAL A 315 -7.70 0.12 -3.13
CA VAL A 315 -7.56 0.51 -1.72
C VAL A 315 -6.66 1.74 -1.64
N GLU A 316 -6.74 2.47 -0.55
CA GLU A 316 -5.79 3.52 -0.20
C GLU A 316 -5.00 3.07 1.02
N ALA A 317 -3.68 3.05 0.90
CA ALA A 317 -2.78 2.58 1.94
C ALA A 317 -2.09 3.75 2.64
N ALA A 318 -2.30 3.89 3.94
CA ALA A 318 -1.64 4.87 4.80
C ALA A 318 -0.55 4.17 5.62
N PHE A 319 0.70 4.31 5.20
CA PHE A 319 1.87 3.76 5.89
C PHE A 319 2.23 4.63 7.08
N LEU A 320 2.19 4.08 8.27
CA LEU A 320 2.52 4.79 9.50
C LEU A 320 4.03 4.87 9.70
N LEU A 321 4.62 6.01 9.36
CA LEU A 321 6.05 6.23 9.48
C LEU A 321 6.48 6.59 10.91
N ARG A 322 5.64 7.36 11.61
CA ARG A 322 5.85 7.77 12.99
C ARG A 322 4.51 7.93 13.68
N ASP A 323 4.42 7.42 14.89
CA ASP A 323 3.33 7.66 15.84
C ASP A 323 3.91 8.22 17.13
N SER A 324 3.36 9.31 17.61
CA SER A 324 3.84 10.01 18.80
C SER A 324 2.66 10.64 19.51
N ASP A 325 2.46 10.33 20.77
CA ASP A 325 1.28 10.74 21.54
C ASP A 325 1.38 12.18 22.10
N ASP A 326 2.58 12.77 22.14
CA ASP A 326 2.84 14.04 22.81
C ASP A 326 3.80 14.91 22.00
N VAL A 327 3.28 15.53 20.94
CA VAL A 327 4.05 16.45 20.08
C VAL A 327 3.41 17.81 20.07
N LEU A 328 4.21 18.86 20.37
CA LEU A 328 3.75 20.23 20.22
C LEU A 328 3.52 20.52 18.74
N GLN A 329 2.30 20.86 18.38
CA GLN A 329 1.89 21.10 17.00
C GLN A 329 1.03 22.31 16.82
N ILE A 330 1.08 22.88 15.62
CA ILE A 330 0.24 23.97 15.15
C ILE A 330 -0.24 23.68 13.73
N PRO A 331 -1.38 24.28 13.30
CA PRO A 331 -1.80 24.17 11.91
C PRO A 331 -0.73 24.68 10.92
N VAL A 332 -0.50 23.94 9.84
CA VAL A 332 0.44 24.35 8.76
C VAL A 332 0.08 25.74 8.22
N SER A 333 -1.21 26.09 8.23
CA SER A 333 -1.69 27.41 7.79
C SER A 333 -1.22 28.58 8.66
N ALA A 334 -0.69 28.32 9.85
CA ALA A 334 -0.08 29.33 10.71
C ALA A 334 1.42 29.52 10.44
N VAL A 335 2.03 28.66 9.64
CA VAL A 335 3.47 28.64 9.40
C VAL A 335 3.80 29.20 8.03
N PHE A 336 4.78 30.08 7.97
CA PHE A 336 5.30 30.62 6.72
C PHE A 336 6.83 30.67 6.75
N ARG A 337 7.42 30.88 5.59
CA ARG A 337 8.88 30.99 5.46
C ARG A 337 9.23 32.44 5.16
N ASP A 338 10.12 33.02 5.96
CA ASP A 338 10.73 34.32 5.72
C ASP A 338 12.19 34.16 5.23
N ALA A 339 12.91 35.28 5.14
CA ALA A 339 14.31 35.28 4.70
C ALA A 339 15.26 34.53 5.66
N GLU A 340 14.87 34.33 6.92
CA GLU A 340 15.71 33.73 7.95
C GLU A 340 15.22 32.32 8.38
N GLY A 341 14.10 31.83 7.83
CA GLY A 341 13.62 30.46 8.12
C GLY A 341 12.11 30.37 8.30
N TRP A 342 11.70 29.40 9.13
CA TRP A 342 10.29 29.22 9.48
C TRP A 342 9.85 30.19 10.55
N ALA A 343 8.66 30.77 10.39
CA ALA A 343 8.08 31.73 11.32
C ALA A 343 6.57 31.59 11.43
N THR A 344 6.00 32.13 12.50
CA THR A 344 4.57 32.34 12.71
C THR A 344 4.33 33.70 13.31
N TYR A 345 3.11 34.19 13.21
CA TYR A 345 2.67 35.36 14.01
C TYR A 345 1.89 34.87 15.22
N MET A 346 2.37 35.25 16.40
CA MET A 346 1.63 35.05 17.65
C MET A 346 0.61 36.18 17.87
N ALA A 347 -0.57 35.82 18.37
CA ALA A 347 -1.55 36.78 18.83
C ALA A 347 -1.28 37.10 20.31
N ASP A 348 -0.41 38.09 20.57
CA ASP A 348 -0.04 38.52 21.91
C ASP A 348 -0.65 39.92 22.22
N ASN A 349 -1.47 40.00 23.28
CA ASN A 349 -2.10 41.22 23.75
C ASN A 349 -2.79 42.03 22.64
N GLY A 350 -3.48 41.34 21.71
CA GLY A 350 -4.19 41.96 20.58
C GLY A 350 -3.26 42.53 19.49
N ARG A 351 -2.02 42.07 19.45
CA ARG A 351 -1.04 42.43 18.41
C ARG A 351 -0.35 41.18 17.83
N ALA A 352 0.03 41.28 16.57
CA ALA A 352 0.86 40.29 15.94
C ALA A 352 2.31 40.43 16.40
N ARG A 353 2.91 39.31 16.83
CA ARG A 353 4.33 39.23 17.14
C ARG A 353 4.96 38.15 16.27
N LEU A 354 5.97 38.49 15.50
CA LEU A 354 6.72 37.54 14.72
C LEU A 354 7.53 36.62 15.64
N ARG A 355 7.33 35.33 15.50
CA ARG A 355 8.07 34.33 16.25
C ARG A 355 8.73 33.35 15.28
N ARG A 356 10.03 33.13 15.42
CA ARG A 356 10.78 32.14 14.67
C ARG A 356 10.60 30.78 15.26
N LEU A 357 10.52 29.77 14.39
CA LEU A 357 10.25 28.39 14.75
C LEU A 357 11.28 27.46 14.14
N SER A 358 11.57 26.40 14.87
CA SER A 358 12.11 25.18 14.28
C SER A 358 10.96 24.21 14.05
N ILE A 359 10.76 23.80 12.80
CA ILE A 359 9.69 22.88 12.40
C ILE A 359 10.29 21.52 12.15
N GLY A 360 9.72 20.49 12.78
CA GLY A 360 10.00 19.10 12.52
C GLY A 360 9.26 18.56 11.30
N GLU A 361 8.58 17.45 11.46
CA GLU A 361 7.77 16.85 10.41
C GLU A 361 6.42 17.57 10.25
N ARG A 362 5.79 17.34 9.10
CA ARG A 362 4.43 17.80 8.82
C ARG A 362 3.57 16.60 8.54
N SER A 363 2.37 16.61 9.09
CA SER A 363 1.40 15.55 8.89
C SER A 363 0.02 16.16 8.64
N GLY A 364 -0.52 15.94 7.47
CA GLY A 364 -1.79 16.50 7.05
C GLY A 364 -1.78 18.03 7.18
N LEU A 365 -2.66 18.55 8.04
CA LEU A 365 -2.82 19.99 8.30
C LEU A 365 -2.00 20.49 9.50
N GLN A 366 -1.20 19.65 10.14
CA GLN A 366 -0.41 19.99 11.32
C GLN A 366 1.09 20.01 11.02
N ALA A 367 1.80 20.87 11.74
CA ALA A 367 3.26 20.95 11.73
C ALA A 367 3.78 20.77 13.15
N GLU A 368 4.75 19.88 13.33
CA GLU A 368 5.48 19.70 14.57
C GLU A 368 6.35 20.94 14.83
N VAL A 369 6.30 21.47 16.04
CA VAL A 369 7.15 22.55 16.48
C VAL A 369 8.18 21.99 17.47
N THR A 370 9.45 22.00 17.06
CA THR A 370 10.55 21.52 17.91
C THR A 370 11.10 22.61 18.80
N GLU A 371 11.07 23.87 18.34
CA GLU A 371 11.51 25.03 19.11
C GLU A 371 10.74 26.28 18.70
N GLY A 372 10.63 27.25 19.63
CA GLY A 372 10.14 28.59 19.36
C GLY A 372 8.73 28.89 19.87
N LEU A 373 7.94 27.89 20.26
CA LEU A 373 6.62 28.05 20.89
C LEU A 373 6.51 27.25 22.18
N GLN A 374 5.59 27.69 23.02
CA GLN A 374 5.17 27.00 24.24
C GLN A 374 3.70 26.53 24.09
N PRO A 375 3.31 25.44 24.75
CA PRO A 375 1.92 25.02 24.83
C PRO A 375 1.02 26.16 25.34
N GLY A 376 -0.14 26.33 24.70
CA GLY A 376 -1.09 27.40 25.06
C GLY A 376 -0.88 28.71 24.32
N GLU A 377 0.25 28.94 23.64
CA GLU A 377 0.47 30.14 22.84
C GLU A 377 -0.44 30.15 21.60
N ARG A 378 -1.01 31.29 21.27
CA ARG A 378 -1.92 31.42 20.12
C ARG A 378 -1.20 31.94 18.90
N VAL A 379 -1.35 31.22 17.80
CA VAL A 379 -0.79 31.57 16.49
C VAL A 379 -1.88 32.01 15.52
N VAL A 380 -1.55 32.96 14.65
CA VAL A 380 -2.45 33.49 13.63
C VAL A 380 -2.50 32.51 12.44
N LEU A 381 -3.72 32.12 12.05
CA LEU A 381 -3.95 31.31 10.87
C LEU A 381 -3.97 32.18 9.60
N HIS A 382 -3.46 31.61 8.51
CA HIS A 382 -3.46 32.24 7.18
C HIS A 382 -3.00 33.75 7.22
N PRO A 383 -1.81 34.07 7.77
CA PRO A 383 -1.37 35.45 7.86
C PRO A 383 -1.24 36.03 6.45
N GLY A 384 -2.12 37.03 6.16
CA GLY A 384 -2.09 37.76 4.91
C GLY A 384 -0.94 38.78 4.88
N GLN A 385 -0.74 39.44 3.73
CA GLN A 385 0.32 40.46 3.56
C GLN A 385 0.15 41.68 4.45
N ASP A 386 -1.04 41.91 5.01
CA ASP A 386 -1.37 42.99 5.93
C ASP A 386 -0.96 42.67 7.38
N ILE A 387 -0.56 41.44 7.69
CA ILE A 387 -0.09 41.01 9.00
C ILE A 387 1.43 41.19 9.05
N HIS A 388 1.89 42.06 9.94
CA HIS A 388 3.30 42.36 10.19
C HIS A 388 3.53 42.57 11.69
N GLU A 389 4.76 42.61 12.13
CA GLU A 389 5.15 42.85 13.52
C GLU A 389 4.43 44.09 14.08
N GLY A 390 3.78 43.95 15.26
CA GLY A 390 3.06 45.01 15.94
C GLY A 390 1.67 45.33 15.41
N ARG A 391 1.22 44.71 14.30
CA ARG A 391 -0.14 44.91 13.75
C ARG A 391 -1.20 44.59 14.80
N ARG A 392 -2.19 45.47 14.93
CA ARG A 392 -3.35 45.22 15.80
C ARG A 392 -4.20 44.12 15.23
N LEU A 393 -4.53 43.14 16.08
CA LEU A 393 -5.35 41.98 15.76
C LEU A 393 -6.67 42.04 16.52
N ARG A 394 -7.71 41.51 15.88
CA ARG A 394 -8.99 41.16 16.49
C ARG A 394 -9.29 39.74 16.13
N THR A 395 -9.31 38.87 17.12
CA THR A 395 -9.67 37.45 16.91
C THR A 395 -11.18 37.32 16.67
N ARG A 396 -11.52 36.41 15.79
CA ARG A 396 -12.92 35.98 15.58
C ARG A 396 -13.41 35.18 16.75
#